data_6d45170e4a30b42073348407b6cb2019
#
_entry.id   6d45170e4a30b42073348407b6cb2019
#
_cell.length_a   1.000
_cell.length_b   1.000
_cell.length_c   1.000
_cell.angle_alpha   90.00
_cell.angle_beta   90.00
_cell.angle_gamma   90.00
#
_symmetry.space_group_name_H-M   'P 1'
#
loop_
_entity.id
_entity.type
_entity.pdbx_description
1 polymer ?
#
loop_
_entity_poly.entity_id
_entity_poly.type
_entity_poly.pdbx_seq_one_letter_code
_entity_poly.pdbx_strand_id
1 'polypeptide(L)'
;VAGKQLGEKDERNLFPAAIRLIDEIKPKAIMIENVRGFLSAVFEDYRNGLKSQLKKLGYKTDWRLLNASDFGVPQLRPRVVIVAVRDDYVDAFDWPTALPHNPPTVGETLVDLMAAGGWRGAKKWAKGADDIGPTIVGGSKKHGGPDLGPTRARKAWATLGVEGKSLFNEAPGADFVGTPRLTTRMVARLQGFPDEWQFHGKKTTTYRQIGNAFPPPVAKAVATNLKVAMSVQKHFLVRAA
;
A
#
# COMPACT_ATOMS: atom_id res chain seq x y z
N VAL A 1 -4.37 -11.63 12.66
CA VAL A 1 -5.43 -11.06 11.83
C VAL A 1 -6.35 -10.30 12.77
N ALA A 2 -6.34 -8.96 12.71
CA ALA A 2 -7.22 -8.12 13.50
C ALA A 2 -8.55 -7.97 12.76
N GLY A 3 -9.60 -8.67 13.20
CA GLY A 3 -10.94 -8.54 12.64
C GLY A 3 -11.79 -9.78 12.92
N LYS A 4 -13.12 -9.63 12.84
CA LYS A 4 -14.09 -10.70 13.10
C LYS A 4 -14.17 -11.76 11.98
N GLN A 5 -13.36 -11.62 10.90
CA GLN A 5 -13.29 -12.54 9.73
C GLN A 5 -14.69 -12.86 9.13
N LEU A 6 -15.55 -11.86 9.04
CA LEU A 6 -16.96 -12.01 8.66
C LEU A 6 -17.17 -12.33 7.17
N GLY A 7 -16.13 -12.16 6.30
CA GLY A 7 -16.25 -12.44 4.87
C GLY A 7 -17.41 -11.70 4.21
N GLU A 8 -18.35 -12.46 3.64
CA GLU A 8 -19.56 -11.91 3.00
C GLU A 8 -20.45 -11.10 3.95
N LYS A 9 -20.44 -11.42 5.23
CA LYS A 9 -21.24 -10.76 6.27
C LYS A 9 -20.62 -9.49 6.83
N ASP A 10 -19.44 -9.07 6.34
CA ASP A 10 -18.82 -7.80 6.74
C ASP A 10 -19.50 -6.65 6.00
N GLU A 11 -20.14 -5.73 6.74
CA GLU A 11 -20.77 -4.52 6.19
C GLU A 11 -19.82 -3.64 5.36
N ARG A 12 -18.50 -3.82 5.55
CA ARG A 12 -17.45 -3.13 4.78
C ARG A 12 -17.02 -3.88 3.53
N ASN A 13 -17.67 -5.02 3.22
CA ASN A 13 -17.35 -5.81 2.05
C ASN A 13 -17.78 -5.07 0.77
N LEU A 14 -16.80 -4.61 0.01
CA LEU A 14 -17.01 -3.88 -1.24
C LEU A 14 -17.01 -4.77 -2.50
N PHE A 15 -16.71 -6.07 -2.37
CA PHE A 15 -16.68 -6.96 -3.53
C PHE A 15 -18.02 -7.04 -4.29
N PRO A 16 -19.20 -7.14 -3.62
CA PRO A 16 -20.47 -7.14 -4.34
C PRO A 16 -20.68 -5.86 -5.18
N ALA A 17 -20.31 -4.69 -4.62
CA ALA A 17 -20.36 -3.43 -5.34
C ALA A 17 -19.36 -3.39 -6.50
N ALA A 18 -18.15 -3.92 -6.30
CA ALA A 18 -17.15 -4.01 -7.36
C ALA A 18 -17.62 -4.91 -8.51
N ILE A 19 -18.19 -6.09 -8.23
CA ILE A 19 -18.73 -7.01 -9.26
C ILE A 19 -19.83 -6.32 -10.08
N ARG A 20 -20.75 -5.62 -9.42
CA ARG A 20 -21.79 -4.87 -10.11
C ARG A 20 -21.22 -3.79 -11.04
N LEU A 21 -20.25 -3.00 -10.57
CA LEU A 21 -19.59 -1.97 -11.38
C LEU A 21 -18.80 -2.58 -12.55
N ILE A 22 -18.17 -3.75 -12.35
CA ILE A 22 -17.47 -4.47 -13.41
C ILE A 22 -18.44 -4.91 -14.50
N ASP A 23 -19.61 -5.41 -14.14
CA ASP A 23 -20.64 -5.81 -15.10
C ASP A 23 -21.19 -4.61 -15.89
N GLU A 24 -21.41 -3.47 -15.22
CA GLU A 24 -21.89 -2.25 -15.86
C GLU A 24 -20.85 -1.63 -16.81
N ILE A 25 -19.59 -1.49 -16.35
CA ILE A 25 -18.52 -0.76 -17.05
C ILE A 25 -17.79 -1.65 -18.07
N LYS A 26 -17.74 -2.93 -17.81
CA LYS A 26 -17.00 -3.94 -18.62
C LYS A 26 -15.55 -3.54 -18.92
N PRO A 27 -14.74 -3.19 -17.90
CA PRO A 27 -13.38 -2.72 -18.10
C PRO A 27 -12.51 -3.81 -18.73
N LYS A 28 -11.43 -3.44 -19.43
CA LYS A 28 -10.50 -4.40 -20.02
C LYS A 28 -9.69 -5.15 -18.96
N ALA A 29 -9.38 -4.49 -17.85
CA ALA A 29 -8.64 -5.05 -16.73
C ALA A 29 -9.12 -4.43 -15.41
N ILE A 30 -8.94 -5.18 -14.34
CA ILE A 30 -9.36 -4.85 -12.98
C ILE A 30 -8.18 -5.10 -12.06
N MET A 31 -7.94 -4.17 -11.14
CA MET A 31 -6.98 -4.33 -10.04
C MET A 31 -7.68 -4.00 -8.72
N ILE A 32 -7.67 -4.95 -7.78
CA ILE A 32 -8.25 -4.79 -6.43
C ILE A 32 -7.16 -5.13 -5.41
N GLU A 33 -7.03 -4.29 -4.39
CA GLU A 33 -6.11 -4.51 -3.28
C GLU A 33 -6.86 -5.07 -2.07
N ASN A 34 -6.19 -5.96 -1.33
CA ASN A 34 -6.68 -6.46 -0.04
C ASN A 34 -5.51 -6.75 0.92
N VAL A 35 -5.83 -6.94 2.17
CA VAL A 35 -4.86 -7.31 3.21
C VAL A 35 -4.47 -8.79 3.08
N ARG A 36 -3.27 -9.16 3.59
CA ARG A 36 -2.75 -10.54 3.58
C ARG A 36 -3.76 -11.57 4.13
N GLY A 37 -4.59 -11.18 5.10
CA GLY A 37 -5.60 -12.05 5.69
C GLY A 37 -6.63 -12.61 4.69
N PHE A 38 -6.81 -11.96 3.55
CA PHE A 38 -7.65 -12.46 2.46
C PHE A 38 -7.20 -13.84 1.94
N LEU A 39 -5.93 -14.19 2.08
CA LEU A 39 -5.39 -15.50 1.65
C LEU A 39 -5.54 -16.60 2.70
N SER A 40 -6.06 -16.33 3.88
CA SER A 40 -6.26 -17.37 4.90
C SER A 40 -7.30 -18.41 4.44
N ALA A 41 -7.16 -19.65 4.91
CA ALA A 41 -8.02 -20.77 4.51
C ALA A 41 -9.51 -20.49 4.74
N VAL A 42 -9.86 -19.75 5.79
CA VAL A 42 -11.25 -19.39 6.10
C VAL A 42 -11.96 -18.60 4.99
N PHE A 43 -11.20 -17.97 4.09
CA PHE A 43 -11.75 -17.22 2.94
C PHE A 43 -11.60 -17.95 1.61
N GLU A 44 -11.27 -19.24 1.60
CA GLU A 44 -11.06 -19.99 0.36
C GLU A 44 -12.32 -20.06 -0.50
N ASP A 45 -13.44 -20.45 0.08
CA ASP A 45 -14.74 -20.53 -0.62
C ASP A 45 -15.15 -19.14 -1.13
N TYR A 46 -14.92 -18.10 -0.33
CA TYR A 46 -15.20 -16.73 -0.74
C TYR A 46 -14.37 -16.31 -1.96
N ARG A 47 -13.07 -16.61 -1.96
CA ARG A 47 -12.18 -16.35 -3.13
C ARG A 47 -12.61 -17.12 -4.36
N ASN A 48 -12.99 -18.39 -4.20
CA ASN A 48 -13.48 -19.23 -5.29
C ASN A 48 -14.80 -18.70 -5.85
N GLY A 49 -15.71 -18.24 -5.00
CA GLY A 49 -16.95 -17.58 -5.40
C GLY A 49 -16.68 -16.30 -6.20
N LEU A 50 -15.77 -15.44 -5.74
CA LEU A 50 -15.36 -14.23 -6.45
C LEU A 50 -14.77 -14.55 -7.82
N LYS A 51 -13.84 -15.52 -7.89
CA LYS A 51 -13.24 -15.99 -9.15
C LYS A 51 -14.28 -16.51 -10.13
N SER A 52 -15.27 -17.27 -9.64
CA SER A 52 -16.37 -17.80 -10.44
C SER A 52 -17.26 -16.69 -11.01
N GLN A 53 -17.59 -15.67 -10.20
CA GLN A 53 -18.38 -14.52 -10.65
C GLN A 53 -17.63 -13.73 -11.74
N LEU A 54 -16.36 -13.43 -11.56
CA LEU A 54 -15.54 -12.73 -12.55
C LEU A 54 -15.39 -13.54 -13.83
N LYS A 55 -15.25 -14.88 -13.73
CA LYS A 55 -15.23 -15.77 -14.90
C LYS A 55 -16.52 -15.71 -15.72
N LYS A 56 -17.69 -15.67 -15.06
CA LYS A 56 -18.99 -15.53 -15.75
C LYS A 56 -19.10 -14.20 -16.51
N LEU A 57 -18.38 -13.16 -16.05
CA LEU A 57 -18.31 -11.86 -16.73
C LEU A 57 -17.22 -11.78 -17.81
N GLY A 58 -16.53 -12.89 -18.12
CA GLY A 58 -15.50 -12.96 -19.16
C GLY A 58 -14.11 -12.52 -18.70
N TYR A 59 -13.79 -12.68 -17.41
CA TYR A 59 -12.47 -12.33 -16.87
C TYR A 59 -11.73 -13.55 -16.33
N LYS A 60 -10.46 -13.66 -16.67
CA LYS A 60 -9.52 -14.55 -15.98
C LYS A 60 -8.90 -13.81 -14.80
N THR A 61 -8.97 -14.43 -13.63
CA THR A 61 -8.57 -13.81 -12.36
C THR A 61 -7.40 -14.54 -11.74
N ASP A 62 -6.40 -13.80 -11.32
CA ASP A 62 -5.27 -14.26 -10.51
C ASP A 62 -4.99 -13.29 -9.37
N TRP A 63 -4.26 -13.73 -8.32
CA TRP A 63 -3.84 -12.88 -7.22
C TRP A 63 -2.46 -13.26 -6.70
N ARG A 64 -1.72 -12.25 -6.28
CA ARG A 64 -0.41 -12.44 -5.63
C ARG A 64 -0.30 -11.60 -4.35
N LEU A 65 0.49 -12.14 -3.42
CA LEU A 65 0.96 -11.37 -2.27
C LEU A 65 2.21 -10.61 -2.72
N LEU A 66 2.14 -9.28 -2.73
CA LEU A 66 3.26 -8.40 -3.06
C LEU A 66 3.69 -7.66 -1.79
N ASN A 67 4.99 -7.55 -1.55
CA ASN A 67 5.53 -6.70 -0.50
C ASN A 67 5.89 -5.33 -1.08
N ALA A 68 5.54 -4.27 -0.38
CA ALA A 68 5.86 -2.91 -0.83
C ALA A 68 7.38 -2.68 -0.91
N SER A 69 8.16 -3.32 -0.03
CA SER A 69 9.62 -3.30 -0.04
C SER A 69 10.22 -3.78 -1.37
N ASP A 70 9.62 -4.77 -2.01
CA ASP A 70 10.08 -5.32 -3.28
C ASP A 70 9.96 -4.31 -4.44
N PHE A 71 9.26 -3.22 -4.22
CA PHE A 71 9.01 -2.13 -5.17
C PHE A 71 9.59 -0.78 -4.71
N GLY A 72 10.62 -0.81 -3.86
CA GLY A 72 11.35 0.38 -3.41
C GLY A 72 10.67 1.19 -2.32
N VAL A 73 9.62 0.67 -1.68
CA VAL A 73 8.96 1.33 -0.55
C VAL A 73 9.66 0.93 0.75
N PRO A 74 10.15 1.86 1.59
CA PRO A 74 10.90 1.55 2.82
C PRO A 74 9.98 1.05 3.95
N GLN A 75 9.16 0.05 3.65
CA GLN A 75 8.14 -0.44 4.57
C GLN A 75 7.82 -1.92 4.36
N LEU A 76 7.80 -2.69 5.43
CA LEU A 76 7.29 -4.05 5.42
C LEU A 76 5.76 -4.02 5.33
N ARG A 77 5.22 -4.03 4.11
CA ARG A 77 3.79 -3.93 3.85
C ARG A 77 3.32 -4.95 2.81
N PRO A 78 3.02 -6.19 3.23
CA PRO A 78 2.44 -7.18 2.33
C PRO A 78 0.98 -6.85 1.99
N ARG A 79 0.64 -6.91 0.70
CA ARG A 79 -0.71 -6.73 0.18
C ARG A 79 -1.05 -7.77 -0.85
N VAL A 80 -2.27 -8.27 -0.78
CA VAL A 80 -2.82 -9.12 -1.83
C VAL A 80 -3.32 -8.22 -2.94
N VAL A 81 -2.81 -8.43 -4.12
CA VAL A 81 -3.31 -7.77 -5.32
C VAL A 81 -4.05 -8.80 -6.14
N ILE A 82 -5.30 -8.50 -6.45
CA ILE A 82 -6.17 -9.30 -7.32
C ILE A 82 -6.18 -8.60 -8.67
N VAL A 83 -5.79 -9.32 -9.70
CA VAL A 83 -5.89 -8.85 -11.08
C VAL A 83 -6.90 -9.72 -11.80
N ALA A 84 -7.82 -9.09 -12.49
CA ALA A 84 -8.70 -9.76 -13.42
C ALA A 84 -8.60 -9.09 -14.78
N VAL A 85 -8.30 -9.88 -15.80
CA VAL A 85 -8.10 -9.39 -17.16
C VAL A 85 -9.13 -10.10 -18.06
N ARG A 86 -9.76 -9.35 -18.94
CA ARG A 86 -10.74 -9.88 -19.88
C ARG A 86 -10.08 -10.93 -20.76
N ASP A 87 -10.79 -12.00 -21.13
CA ASP A 87 -10.26 -13.19 -21.78
C ASP A 87 -9.47 -12.87 -23.07
N ASP A 88 -9.86 -11.82 -23.78
CA ASP A 88 -9.19 -11.34 -24.99
C ASP A 88 -7.81 -10.66 -24.76
N TYR A 89 -7.41 -10.44 -23.49
CA TYR A 89 -6.14 -9.79 -23.12
C TYR A 89 -5.27 -10.62 -22.16
N VAL A 90 -5.75 -11.75 -21.68
CA VAL A 90 -5.19 -12.44 -20.52
C VAL A 90 -3.78 -13.00 -20.71
N ASP A 91 -3.48 -13.52 -21.90
CA ASP A 91 -2.23 -14.23 -22.17
C ASP A 91 -1.02 -13.29 -22.27
N ALA A 92 -1.26 -11.98 -22.31
CA ALA A 92 -0.23 -10.95 -22.34
C ALA A 92 0.07 -10.34 -20.96
N PHE A 93 -0.61 -10.76 -19.88
CA PHE A 93 -0.35 -10.22 -18.55
C PHE A 93 0.65 -11.05 -17.75
N ASP A 94 1.75 -10.43 -17.38
CA ASP A 94 2.70 -10.95 -16.43
C ASP A 94 2.73 -10.11 -15.15
N TRP A 95 2.92 -10.78 -14.01
CA TRP A 95 3.11 -10.09 -12.74
C TRP A 95 4.44 -9.33 -12.73
N PRO A 96 4.48 -8.11 -12.14
CA PRO A 96 5.72 -7.39 -11.99
C PRO A 96 6.71 -8.16 -11.11
N THR A 97 7.99 -8.08 -11.46
CA THR A 97 9.09 -8.61 -10.67
C THR A 97 9.56 -7.61 -9.63
N ALA A 98 10.12 -8.11 -8.53
CA ALA A 98 10.78 -7.26 -7.54
C ALA A 98 11.94 -6.47 -8.17
N LEU A 99 12.21 -5.30 -7.62
CA LEU A 99 13.40 -4.52 -8.01
C LEU A 99 14.67 -5.28 -7.63
N PRO A 100 15.75 -5.14 -8.41
CA PRO A 100 16.99 -5.89 -8.21
C PRO A 100 17.82 -5.41 -7.00
N HIS A 101 17.39 -4.38 -6.31
CA HIS A 101 18.07 -3.77 -5.17
C HIS A 101 17.13 -3.65 -3.97
N ASN A 102 17.73 -3.58 -2.79
CA ASN A 102 16.97 -3.33 -1.56
C ASN A 102 16.28 -1.95 -1.59
N PRO A 103 15.13 -1.81 -0.94
CA PRO A 103 14.52 -0.51 -0.75
C PRO A 103 15.41 0.39 0.10
N PRO A 104 15.30 1.72 0.00
CA PRO A 104 15.98 2.63 0.90
C PRO A 104 15.54 2.39 2.34
N THR A 105 16.40 2.70 3.29
CA THR A 105 16.07 2.66 4.72
C THR A 105 15.15 3.82 5.13
N VAL A 106 14.56 3.74 6.32
CA VAL A 106 13.78 4.85 6.89
C VAL A 106 14.65 6.10 7.04
N GLY A 107 15.91 5.91 7.47
CA GLY A 107 16.86 7.01 7.64
C GLY A 107 17.20 7.70 6.32
N GLU A 108 17.55 6.93 5.28
CA GLU A 108 17.84 7.47 3.94
C GLU A 108 16.63 8.20 3.35
N THR A 109 15.44 7.65 3.55
CA THR A 109 14.18 8.22 3.03
C THR A 109 13.81 9.55 3.69
N LEU A 110 14.12 9.74 4.97
CA LEU A 110 13.56 10.83 5.77
C LEU A 110 14.57 11.85 6.30
N VAL A 111 15.88 11.67 6.08
CA VAL A 111 16.92 12.52 6.67
C VAL A 111 16.73 14.02 6.36
N ASP A 112 16.36 14.35 5.12
CA ASP A 112 16.09 15.72 4.68
C ASP A 112 14.85 16.31 5.36
N LEU A 113 13.75 15.56 5.42
CA LEU A 113 12.52 15.97 6.11
C LEU A 113 12.73 16.10 7.63
N MET A 114 13.54 15.22 8.23
CA MET A 114 13.89 15.33 9.65
C MET A 114 14.78 16.56 9.93
N ALA A 115 15.62 16.95 8.97
CA ALA A 115 16.47 18.14 9.09
C ALA A 115 15.76 19.46 8.76
N ALA A 116 14.58 19.42 8.15
CA ALA A 116 13.89 20.60 7.61
C ALA A 116 13.59 21.69 8.65
N GLY A 117 13.40 21.32 9.93
CA GLY A 117 13.24 22.25 11.04
C GLY A 117 14.57 22.73 11.67
N GLY A 118 15.73 22.35 11.09
CA GLY A 118 17.06 22.69 11.59
C GLY A 118 17.63 21.72 12.62
N TRP A 119 16.99 20.57 12.86
CA TRP A 119 17.44 19.60 13.86
C TRP A 119 18.85 19.07 13.56
N ARG A 120 19.81 19.39 14.40
CA ARG A 120 21.22 18.98 14.27
C ARG A 120 21.41 17.46 14.41
N GLY A 121 20.49 16.78 15.10
CA GLY A 121 20.53 15.32 15.30
C GLY A 121 20.09 14.49 14.11
N ALA A 122 19.50 15.08 13.07
CA ALA A 122 18.88 14.35 11.94
C ALA A 122 19.80 13.36 11.25
N LYS A 123 21.05 13.75 10.94
CA LYS A 123 22.04 12.87 10.29
C LYS A 123 22.47 11.69 11.19
N LYS A 124 22.60 11.92 12.51
CA LYS A 124 22.92 10.86 13.48
C LYS A 124 21.75 9.90 13.60
N TRP A 125 20.53 10.43 13.71
CA TRP A 125 19.30 9.64 13.72
C TRP A 125 19.17 8.76 12.46
N ALA A 126 19.38 9.33 11.28
CA ALA A 126 19.25 8.60 10.02
C ALA A 126 20.20 7.40 9.90
N LYS A 127 21.42 7.51 10.45
CA LYS A 127 22.37 6.38 10.53
C LYS A 127 21.90 5.24 11.44
N GLY A 128 21.06 5.53 12.45
CA GLY A 128 20.47 4.52 13.33
C GLY A 128 19.12 3.98 12.84
N ALA A 129 18.47 4.66 11.90
CA ALA A 129 17.24 4.24 11.25
C ALA A 129 17.54 3.47 9.95
N ASP A 130 18.41 2.45 10.04
CA ASP A 130 19.09 1.75 8.95
C ASP A 130 18.34 0.51 8.42
N ASP A 131 17.03 0.44 8.66
CA ASP A 131 16.16 -0.64 8.18
C ASP A 131 14.84 -0.05 7.63
N ILE A 132 14.01 -0.92 7.05
CA ILE A 132 12.66 -0.58 6.59
C ILE A 132 11.69 -0.48 7.77
N GLY A 133 10.72 0.41 7.66
CA GLY A 133 9.70 0.57 8.69
C GLY A 133 8.66 -0.55 8.73
N PRO A 134 8.02 -0.81 9.87
CA PRO A 134 6.86 -1.70 9.94
C PRO A 134 5.66 -1.09 9.21
N THR A 135 4.66 -1.94 8.90
CA THR A 135 3.43 -1.48 8.21
C THR A 135 2.79 -0.28 8.90
N ILE A 136 2.66 0.82 8.16
CA ILE A 136 1.87 1.99 8.56
C ILE A 136 0.38 1.63 8.44
N VAL A 137 -0.36 1.84 9.51
CA VAL A 137 -1.80 1.61 9.59
C VAL A 137 -2.56 2.94 9.64
N GLY A 138 -3.78 2.99 9.12
CA GLY A 138 -4.56 4.23 9.01
C GLY A 138 -5.09 4.81 10.33
N GLY A 139 -4.56 4.38 11.47
CA GLY A 139 -5.00 4.79 12.81
C GLY A 139 -6.30 4.12 13.25
N SER A 140 -6.49 4.03 14.58
CA SER A 140 -7.71 3.48 15.16
C SER A 140 -8.70 4.59 15.50
N LYS A 141 -9.96 4.43 15.13
CA LYS A 141 -11.04 5.30 15.64
C LYS A 141 -11.18 5.23 17.18
N LYS A 142 -10.72 4.13 17.80
CA LYS A 142 -10.85 3.88 19.24
C LYS A 142 -9.78 4.55 20.09
N HIS A 143 -8.65 4.98 19.54
CA HIS A 143 -7.48 5.45 20.30
C HIS A 143 -7.12 6.92 20.05
N GLY A 144 -8.06 7.70 19.54
CA GLY A 144 -8.05 9.16 19.68
C GLY A 144 -7.01 9.96 18.90
N GLY A 145 -6.36 9.38 17.88
CA GLY A 145 -5.43 10.18 17.08
C GLY A 145 -4.56 9.36 16.12
N PRO A 146 -3.74 10.02 15.29
CA PRO A 146 -2.80 9.34 14.43
C PRO A 146 -1.61 8.83 15.26
N ASP A 147 -1.46 7.52 15.34
CA ASP A 147 -0.30 6.84 15.93
C ASP A 147 0.25 5.78 14.96
N LEU A 148 1.47 5.31 15.20
CA LEU A 148 2.13 4.33 14.34
C LEU A 148 1.70 2.87 14.62
N GLY A 149 0.53 2.70 15.24
CA GLY A 149 -0.10 1.39 15.41
C GLY A 149 0.00 0.81 16.82
N PRO A 150 -0.30 -0.50 16.97
CA PRO A 150 -0.31 -1.17 18.26
C PRO A 150 1.08 -1.24 18.90
N THR A 151 1.14 -1.63 20.16
CA THR A 151 2.38 -1.67 20.96
C THR A 151 3.54 -2.38 20.24
N ARG A 152 3.28 -3.50 19.54
CA ARG A 152 4.31 -4.19 18.76
C ARG A 152 4.89 -3.33 17.64
N ALA A 153 4.05 -2.64 16.89
CA ALA A 153 4.49 -1.74 15.81
C ALA A 153 5.29 -0.55 16.39
N ARG A 154 4.81 0.05 17.48
CA ARG A 154 5.51 1.16 18.15
C ARG A 154 6.87 0.75 18.70
N LYS A 155 7.03 -0.49 19.21
CA LYS A 155 8.34 -1.02 19.60
C LYS A 155 9.27 -1.14 18.39
N ALA A 156 8.77 -1.64 17.25
CA ALA A 156 9.57 -1.72 16.03
C ALA A 156 9.92 -0.33 15.46
N TRP A 157 9.05 0.68 15.59
CA TRP A 157 9.40 2.06 15.28
C TRP A 157 10.45 2.65 16.25
N ALA A 158 10.40 2.27 17.51
CA ALA A 158 11.38 2.71 18.50
C ALA A 158 12.79 2.18 18.22
N THR A 159 12.96 0.98 17.63
CA THR A 159 14.28 0.50 17.18
C THR A 159 14.86 1.34 16.05
N LEU A 160 14.02 2.02 15.28
CA LEU A 160 14.43 2.99 14.24
C LEU A 160 14.54 4.43 14.79
N GLY A 161 14.56 4.58 16.12
CA GLY A 161 14.65 5.89 16.75
C GLY A 161 13.43 6.79 16.51
N VAL A 162 12.22 6.22 16.39
CA VAL A 162 10.97 6.95 16.16
C VAL A 162 9.99 6.71 17.31
N GLU A 163 9.48 7.81 17.92
CA GLU A 163 8.40 7.76 18.90
C GLU A 163 7.04 7.59 18.19
N GLY A 164 6.40 6.46 18.40
CA GLY A 164 5.21 6.05 17.67
C GLY A 164 3.85 6.39 18.30
N LYS A 165 3.78 7.08 19.46
CA LYS A 165 2.51 7.35 20.14
C LYS A 165 1.63 8.39 19.46
N SER A 166 2.23 9.31 18.70
CA SER A 166 1.51 10.31 17.90
C SER A 166 2.40 10.84 16.79
N LEU A 167 1.88 11.77 15.97
CA LEU A 167 2.65 12.45 14.94
C LEU A 167 2.92 13.91 15.33
N PHE A 168 4.06 14.45 14.90
CA PHE A 168 4.34 15.88 14.92
C PHE A 168 3.53 16.62 13.84
N ASN A 169 3.34 17.93 14.03
CA ASN A 169 2.80 18.81 12.98
C ASN A 169 3.92 19.24 12.02
N GLU A 170 5.11 19.47 12.55
CA GLU A 170 6.27 19.96 11.83
C GLU A 170 7.51 19.12 12.16
N ALA A 171 8.55 19.27 11.36
CA ALA A 171 9.84 18.64 11.60
C ALA A 171 10.46 19.12 12.93
N PRO A 172 11.33 18.31 13.57
CA PRO A 172 12.04 18.73 14.77
C PRO A 172 12.86 20.00 14.54
N GLY A 173 12.76 20.97 15.46
CA GLY A 173 13.52 22.22 15.41
C GLY A 173 14.99 22.07 15.82
N ALA A 174 15.78 23.15 15.71
CA ALA A 174 17.22 23.16 15.94
C ALA A 174 17.64 22.64 17.32
N ASP A 175 16.88 22.97 18.35
CA ASP A 175 17.15 22.61 19.74
C ASP A 175 16.37 21.36 20.21
N PHE A 176 15.79 20.61 19.28
CA PHE A 176 15.04 19.41 19.64
C PHE A 176 15.95 18.36 20.30
N VAL A 177 15.51 17.89 21.48
CA VAL A 177 16.17 16.83 22.25
C VAL A 177 15.18 15.67 22.44
N GLY A 178 15.65 14.45 22.25
CA GLY A 178 14.85 13.23 22.45
C GLY A 178 14.59 12.45 21.17
N THR A 179 13.60 11.58 21.23
CA THR A 179 13.20 10.72 20.10
C THR A 179 12.17 11.43 19.21
N PRO A 180 12.45 11.67 17.92
CA PRO A 180 11.53 12.39 17.05
C PRO A 180 10.30 11.56 16.74
N ARG A 181 9.22 12.26 16.39
CA ARG A 181 8.00 11.69 15.80
C ARG A 181 7.96 12.02 14.31
N LEU A 182 7.28 11.19 13.55
CA LEU A 182 7.04 11.48 12.15
C LEU A 182 5.98 12.56 11.98
N THR A 183 6.08 13.32 10.91
CA THR A 183 4.98 14.16 10.40
C THR A 183 4.12 13.40 9.42
N THR A 184 2.96 13.91 9.04
CA THR A 184 2.12 13.30 7.98
C THR A 184 2.85 13.23 6.64
N ARG A 185 3.70 14.22 6.31
CA ARG A 185 4.54 14.22 5.10
C ARG A 185 5.57 13.09 5.11
N MET A 186 6.24 12.89 6.24
CA MET A 186 7.18 11.79 6.42
C MET A 186 6.50 10.43 6.25
N VAL A 187 5.32 10.26 6.85
CA VAL A 187 4.51 9.04 6.69
C VAL A 187 4.09 8.81 5.24
N ALA A 188 3.72 9.88 4.51
CA ALA A 188 3.35 9.79 3.11
C ALA A 188 4.53 9.33 2.25
N ARG A 189 5.73 9.87 2.47
CA ARG A 189 6.95 9.49 1.76
C ARG A 189 7.33 8.03 2.05
N LEU A 190 7.21 7.57 3.30
CA LEU A 190 7.40 6.16 3.67
C LEU A 190 6.38 5.21 3.03
N GLN A 191 5.22 5.71 2.64
CA GLN A 191 4.19 4.95 1.91
C GLN A 191 4.43 4.97 0.39
N GLY A 192 5.41 5.75 -0.09
CA GLY A 192 5.77 5.90 -1.50
C GLY A 192 4.98 6.98 -2.24
N PHE A 193 4.32 7.90 -1.53
CA PHE A 193 3.72 9.07 -2.17
C PHE A 193 4.79 10.08 -2.56
N PRO A 194 4.71 10.70 -3.74
CA PRO A 194 5.56 11.82 -4.11
C PRO A 194 5.28 13.03 -3.19
N ASP A 195 6.30 13.88 -2.98
CA ASP A 195 6.20 14.98 -2.01
C ASP A 195 5.19 16.06 -2.41
N GLU A 196 4.95 16.23 -3.69
CA GLU A 196 3.95 17.14 -4.25
C GLU A 196 2.50 16.66 -4.08
N TRP A 197 2.30 15.39 -3.66
CA TRP A 197 0.95 14.86 -3.49
C TRP A 197 0.20 15.57 -2.37
N GLN A 198 -0.97 16.10 -2.70
CA GLN A 198 -1.80 16.84 -1.75
C GLN A 198 -2.85 15.92 -1.10
N PHE A 199 -2.95 16.02 0.22
CA PHE A 199 -3.96 15.33 1.01
C PHE A 199 -4.97 16.35 1.54
N HIS A 200 -6.23 15.97 1.59
CA HIS A 200 -7.28 16.85 2.10
C HIS A 200 -7.61 16.55 3.56
N GLY A 201 -7.84 17.62 4.33
CA GLY A 201 -8.33 17.54 5.70
C GLY A 201 -7.25 17.69 6.78
N LYS A 202 -7.68 17.52 8.05
CA LYS A 202 -6.80 17.66 9.22
C LYS A 202 -5.86 16.45 9.38
N LYS A 203 -4.84 16.57 10.21
CA LYS A 203 -3.79 15.57 10.46
C LYS A 203 -4.29 14.12 10.59
N THR A 204 -5.33 13.88 11.37
CA THR A 204 -5.89 12.52 11.55
C THR A 204 -6.53 11.97 10.27
N THR A 205 -7.25 12.82 9.52
CA THR A 205 -7.86 12.45 8.24
C THR A 205 -6.79 12.15 7.20
N THR A 206 -5.79 13.03 7.08
CA THR A 206 -4.64 12.86 6.20
C THR A 206 -3.88 11.56 6.51
N TYR A 207 -3.56 11.33 7.78
CA TYR A 207 -2.89 10.10 8.21
C TYR A 207 -3.68 8.84 7.84
N ARG A 208 -5.00 8.88 8.00
CA ARG A 208 -5.87 7.76 7.62
C ARG A 208 -5.88 7.51 6.10
N GLN A 209 -5.90 8.57 5.29
CA GLN A 209 -5.78 8.45 3.83
C GLN A 209 -4.45 7.77 3.47
N ILE A 210 -3.34 8.23 4.03
CA ILE A 210 -2.00 7.67 3.78
C ILE A 210 -1.93 6.21 4.22
N GLY A 211 -2.28 5.90 5.46
CA GLY A 211 -2.13 4.56 6.03
C GLY A 211 -3.03 3.49 5.39
N ASN A 212 -4.19 3.90 4.85
CA ASN A 212 -5.10 2.99 4.14
C ASN A 212 -4.77 2.87 2.65
N ALA A 213 -3.94 3.73 2.09
CA ALA A 213 -3.63 3.69 0.68
C ALA A 213 -2.84 2.42 0.30
N PHE A 214 -3.11 1.93 -0.90
CA PHE A 214 -2.22 1.00 -1.57
C PHE A 214 -0.97 1.78 -2.01
N PRO A 215 0.26 1.27 -1.73
CA PRO A 215 1.47 2.00 -2.03
C PRO A 215 1.59 2.35 -3.52
N PRO A 216 1.76 3.63 -3.88
CA PRO A 216 1.82 4.06 -5.27
C PRO A 216 2.85 3.32 -6.14
N PRO A 217 4.08 2.99 -5.66
CA PRO A 217 5.03 2.22 -6.46
C PRO A 217 4.54 0.82 -6.83
N VAL A 218 3.87 0.12 -5.91
CA VAL A 218 3.31 -1.21 -6.18
C VAL A 218 2.17 -1.11 -7.19
N ALA A 219 1.26 -0.14 -6.98
CA ALA A 219 0.16 0.13 -7.91
C ALA A 219 0.67 0.44 -9.32
N LYS A 220 1.72 1.29 -9.42
CA LYS A 220 2.37 1.64 -10.69
C LYS A 220 2.96 0.40 -11.38
N ALA A 221 3.66 -0.46 -10.65
CA ALA A 221 4.27 -1.67 -11.22
C ALA A 221 3.21 -2.59 -11.83
N VAL A 222 2.13 -2.90 -11.09
CA VAL A 222 1.04 -3.76 -11.59
C VAL A 222 0.31 -3.09 -12.76
N ALA A 223 -0.02 -1.79 -12.65
CA ALA A 223 -0.71 -1.05 -13.70
C ALA A 223 0.11 -0.94 -15.00
N THR A 224 1.45 -0.83 -14.89
CA THR A 224 2.34 -0.83 -16.05
C THR A 224 2.25 -2.14 -16.82
N ASN A 225 2.29 -3.28 -16.12
CA ASN A 225 2.18 -4.59 -16.76
C ASN A 225 0.77 -4.83 -17.34
N LEU A 226 -0.28 -4.36 -16.67
CA LEU A 226 -1.64 -4.36 -17.24
C LEU A 226 -1.72 -3.51 -18.53
N LYS A 227 -1.10 -2.33 -18.53
CA LYS A 227 -1.03 -1.47 -19.73
C LYS A 227 -0.33 -2.17 -20.90
N VAL A 228 0.78 -2.85 -20.64
CA VAL A 228 1.49 -3.65 -21.65
C VAL A 228 0.60 -4.75 -22.19
N ALA A 229 -0.02 -5.55 -21.32
CA ALA A 229 -0.94 -6.61 -21.72
C ALA A 229 -2.04 -6.10 -22.64
N MET A 230 -2.68 -4.99 -22.29
CA MET A 230 -3.74 -4.37 -23.10
C MET A 230 -3.26 -3.77 -24.43
N SER A 231 -1.95 -3.51 -24.57
CA SER A 231 -1.38 -2.95 -25.80
C SER A 231 -0.99 -4.01 -26.83
N VAL A 232 -0.56 -5.19 -26.37
CA VAL A 232 -0.09 -6.29 -27.25
C VAL A 232 -1.21 -6.84 -28.11
N GLN A 233 -2.41 -6.95 -27.61
CA GLN A 233 -3.51 -7.59 -28.30
C GLN A 233 -4.06 -6.78 -29.50
N LYS A 234 -3.92 -5.48 -29.52
CA LYS A 234 -4.26 -4.67 -30.70
C LYS A 234 -3.49 -5.10 -31.96
N HIS A 235 -2.32 -5.71 -31.79
CA HIS A 235 -1.49 -6.16 -32.93
C HIS A 235 -1.88 -7.54 -33.45
N PHE A 236 -2.43 -8.41 -32.63
CA PHE A 236 -2.87 -9.74 -33.08
C PHE A 236 -4.17 -9.69 -33.88
N LEU A 237 -5.11 -8.84 -33.50
CA LEU A 237 -6.38 -8.70 -34.21
C LEU A 237 -6.26 -8.05 -35.59
N VAL A 238 -5.24 -7.22 -35.82
CA VAL A 238 -4.97 -6.60 -37.15
C VAL A 238 -4.28 -7.57 -38.12
N ARG A 239 -3.64 -8.64 -37.64
CA ARG A 239 -2.98 -9.64 -38.49
C ARG A 239 -3.87 -10.84 -38.82
N ALA A 240 -5.03 -10.96 -38.24
CA ALA A 240 -5.99 -12.04 -38.45
C ALA A 240 -7.20 -11.62 -39.29
N ALA A 241 -7.26 -10.38 -39.78
CA ALA A 241 -8.23 -9.84 -40.74
C ALA A 241 -7.52 -9.52 -42.05
#